data_abfbcf395921a840d5147f5499d3b207
#
_entry.id   abfbcf395921a840d5147f5499d3b207
#
_cell.length_a   1.000
_cell.length_b   1.000
_cell.length_c   1.000
_cell.angle_alpha   90.00
_cell.angle_beta   90.00
_cell.angle_gamma   90.00
#
_symmetry.space_group_name_H-M   'P 1'
#
loop_
_entity.id
_entity.type
_entity.pdbx_description
1 polymer ?
#
loop_
_entity_poly.entity_id
_entity_poly.type
_entity_poly.pdbx_seq_one_letter_code
_entity_poly.pdbx_strand_id
1 'polypeptide(L)' 'YKTPLRMANSIGVIDSGYRGELMVPVDNPTHEDYMITPGERLFQIILPNLEEFEVEIVDELSETERGDGGFGSTGK' A
#
# COMPACT_ATOMS: atom_id res chain seq x y z
N TYR A 1 -9.80 9.54 14.55
CA TYR A 1 -9.90 8.44 13.76
C TYR A 1 -10.02 7.12 14.51
N LYS A 2 -10.19 6.03 13.80
CA LYS A 2 -10.60 4.79 14.46
C LYS A 2 -9.46 3.94 14.96
N THR A 3 -8.24 4.18 14.54
CA THR A 3 -7.10 3.44 15.05
C THR A 3 -6.00 4.39 15.46
N PRO A 4 -5.11 3.95 16.38
CA PRO A 4 -3.97 4.78 16.76
C PRO A 4 -2.85 4.74 15.74
N LEU A 5 -2.94 3.89 14.72
CA LEU A 5 -1.86 3.73 13.75
C LEU A 5 -1.86 4.86 12.76
N ARG A 6 -0.69 5.14 12.19
CA ARG A 6 -0.55 6.10 11.12
C ARG A 6 0.47 5.57 10.13
N MET A 7 0.35 6.02 8.87
CA MET A 7 1.33 5.66 7.86
C MET A 7 2.66 6.32 8.17
N ALA A 8 3.72 5.53 8.12
CA ALA A 8 5.05 6.06 8.40
C ALA A 8 5.49 7.04 7.33
N ASN A 9 5.01 6.87 6.11
CA ASN A 9 5.41 7.72 4.98
C ASN A 9 4.31 8.67 4.52
N SER A 10 3.25 8.83 5.31
CA SER A 10 2.11 9.71 5.02
C SER A 10 1.35 9.30 3.77
N ILE A 11 2.00 9.33 2.61
CA ILE A 11 1.40 8.96 1.33
C ILE A 11 2.40 8.08 0.60
N GLY A 12 1.93 6.96 0.08
CA GLY A 12 2.75 6.10 -0.75
C GLY A 12 2.35 6.23 -2.20
N VAL A 13 3.34 6.29 -3.07
CA VAL A 13 3.11 6.35 -4.51
C VAL A 13 3.46 5.00 -5.10
N ILE A 14 2.53 4.44 -5.87
CA ILE A 14 2.70 3.14 -6.49
C ILE A 14 2.76 3.32 -8.00
N ASP A 15 3.89 2.91 -8.59
CA ASP A 15 4.05 2.99 -10.03
C ASP A 15 3.11 2.03 -10.74
N SER A 16 2.66 2.43 -11.93
CA SER A 16 1.81 1.56 -12.72
C SER A 16 2.50 0.28 -13.13
N GLY A 17 3.83 0.26 -13.16
CA GLY A 17 4.59 -0.94 -13.51
C GLY A 17 4.89 -1.88 -12.35
N TYR A 18 4.50 -1.49 -11.13
CA TYR A 18 4.77 -2.32 -9.97
C TYR A 18 3.86 -3.55 -9.97
N ARG A 19 4.45 -4.72 -9.75
CA ARG A 19 3.72 -6.00 -9.76
C ARG A 19 3.84 -6.74 -8.44
N GLY A 20 4.42 -6.13 -7.43
CA GLY A 20 4.58 -6.76 -6.13
C GLY A 20 3.37 -6.58 -5.24
N GLU A 21 3.51 -7.03 -4.01
CA GLU A 21 2.47 -6.90 -3.00
C GLU A 21 2.42 -5.47 -2.49
N LEU A 22 1.21 -4.95 -2.32
CA LEU A 22 1.05 -3.63 -1.73
C LEU A 22 1.28 -3.71 -0.23
N MET A 23 2.18 -2.88 0.26
CA MET A 23 2.55 -2.87 1.67
C MET A 23 2.56 -1.45 2.16
N VAL A 24 2.15 -1.27 3.42
CA VAL A 24 2.10 0.06 4.03
C VAL A 24 2.86 0.02 5.34
N PRO A 25 3.97 0.74 5.45
CA PRO A 25 4.63 0.86 6.75
C PRO A 25 3.82 1.77 7.67
N VAL A 26 3.67 1.36 8.92
CA VAL A 26 2.87 2.12 9.88
C VAL A 26 3.66 2.31 11.16
N ASP A 27 3.30 3.37 11.87
CA ASP A 27 3.78 3.65 13.21
C ASP A 27 2.64 3.51 14.19
N ASN A 28 2.97 3.06 15.39
CA ASN A 28 2.03 3.10 16.50
C ASN A 28 2.57 4.08 17.54
N PRO A 29 2.10 5.33 17.54
CA PRO A 29 2.64 6.33 18.45
C PRO A 29 2.14 6.20 19.88
N THR A 30 1.29 5.23 20.18
CA THR A 30 0.79 5.04 21.53
C THR A 30 1.72 4.12 22.31
N HIS A 31 1.47 4.02 23.61
CA HIS A 31 2.24 3.13 24.47
C HIS A 31 1.60 1.74 24.57
N GLU A 32 0.48 1.53 23.88
CA GLU A 32 -0.25 0.27 23.94
C GLU A 32 -0.14 -0.46 22.61
N ASP A 33 -0.12 -1.78 22.70
CA ASP A 33 -0.12 -2.61 21.50
C ASP A 33 -1.44 -2.47 20.77
N TYR A 34 -1.39 -2.58 19.46
CA TYR A 34 -2.59 -2.58 18.64
C TYR A 34 -2.57 -3.80 17.74
N MET A 35 -3.61 -4.60 17.79
CA MET A 35 -3.72 -5.83 17.01
C MET A 35 -4.43 -5.53 15.69
N ILE A 36 -3.71 -5.75 14.57
CA ILE A 36 -4.30 -5.60 13.24
C ILE A 36 -4.93 -6.92 12.86
N THR A 37 -6.18 -6.88 12.45
CA THR A 37 -6.94 -8.05 12.06
C THR A 37 -7.02 -8.12 10.53
N PRO A 38 -6.78 -9.29 9.93
CA PRO A 38 -6.95 -9.40 8.47
C PRO A 38 -8.35 -8.98 8.06
N GLY A 39 -8.43 -8.21 6.97
CA GLY A 39 -9.69 -7.67 6.49
C GLY A 39 -10.05 -6.33 7.07
N GLU A 40 -9.29 -5.84 8.04
CA GLU A 40 -9.55 -4.54 8.62
C GLU A 40 -9.23 -3.44 7.62
N ARG A 41 -10.09 -2.42 7.55
CA ARG A 41 -9.92 -1.32 6.59
C ARG A 41 -9.12 -0.22 7.23
N LEU A 42 -7.85 -0.10 6.85
CA LEU A 42 -6.94 0.87 7.45
C LEU A 42 -6.51 1.95 6.46
N PHE A 43 -6.52 1.65 5.16
CA PHE A 43 -5.95 2.56 4.16
C PHE A 43 -6.82 2.60 2.93
N GLN A 44 -6.56 3.57 2.07
CA GLN A 44 -7.35 3.80 0.87
C GLN A 44 -6.41 4.03 -0.31
N ILE A 45 -6.77 3.47 -1.47
CA ILE A 45 -6.05 3.71 -2.72
C ILE A 45 -6.86 4.69 -3.55
N ILE A 46 -6.17 5.70 -4.05
CA ILE A 46 -6.80 6.75 -4.84
C ILE A 46 -5.99 6.95 -6.12
N LEU A 47 -6.67 7.00 -7.25
CA LEU A 47 -6.00 7.34 -8.50
C LEU A 47 -5.67 8.83 -8.53
N PRO A 48 -4.61 9.23 -9.24
CA PRO A 48 -4.23 10.65 -9.27
C PRO A 48 -5.32 11.56 -9.81
N ASN A 49 -6.14 11.06 -10.74
CA ASN A 49 -7.23 11.86 -11.30
C ASN A 49 -8.54 11.68 -10.53
N LEU A 50 -8.51 10.96 -9.43
CA LEU A 50 -9.65 10.73 -8.55
C LEU A 50 -10.79 9.96 -9.21
N GLU A 51 -10.52 9.26 -10.30
CA GLU A 51 -11.53 8.43 -10.95
C GLU A 51 -11.72 7.13 -10.20
N GLU A 52 -12.90 6.57 -10.35
CA GLU A 52 -13.18 5.25 -9.78
C GLU A 52 -12.49 4.18 -10.58
N PHE A 53 -12.20 3.07 -9.92
CA PHE A 53 -11.58 1.93 -10.58
C PHE A 53 -12.12 0.66 -9.97
N GLU A 54 -11.95 -0.44 -10.70
CA GLU A 54 -12.37 -1.76 -10.23
C GLU A 54 -11.15 -2.64 -10.01
N VAL A 55 -11.26 -3.52 -9.01
CA VAL A 55 -10.21 -4.48 -8.72
C VAL A 55 -10.55 -5.78 -9.43
N GLU A 56 -9.61 -6.27 -10.22
CA GLU A 56 -9.77 -7.52 -10.93
C GLU A 56 -8.83 -8.56 -10.32
N ILE A 57 -9.37 -9.71 -9.96
CA ILE A 57 -8.59 -10.80 -9.39
C ILE A 57 -8.14 -11.70 -10.51
N VAL A 58 -6.83 -11.88 -10.64
CA VAL A 58 -6.25 -12.67 -11.73
C VAL A 58 -5.28 -13.67 -11.14
N ASP A 59 -5.02 -14.74 -11.93
CA ASP A 59 -4.08 -15.76 -11.49
C ASP A 59 -2.64 -15.31 -11.65
N GLU A 60 -2.37 -14.45 -12.62
CA GLU A 60 -1.02 -14.06 -12.98
C GLU A 60 -1.03 -12.60 -13.41
N LEU A 61 -0.02 -11.85 -13.00
CA LEU A 61 0.12 -10.47 -13.43
C LEU A 61 1.04 -10.40 -14.64
N SER A 62 0.81 -9.38 -15.48
CA SER A 62 1.71 -9.14 -16.60
C SER A 62 3.07 -8.70 -16.09
N GLU A 63 4.10 -8.95 -16.89
CA GLU A 63 5.46 -8.58 -16.51
C GLU A 63 5.73 -7.13 -16.84
N THR A 64 6.58 -6.51 -16.05
CA THR A 64 7.02 -5.15 -16.27
C THR A 64 8.48 -5.03 -15.90
N GLU A 65 9.09 -3.94 -16.32
CA GLU A 65 10.48 -3.68 -15.98
C GLU A 65 10.71 -3.60 -14.48
N ARG A 66 9.78 -2.97 -13.77
CA ARG A 66 9.93 -2.80 -12.32
C ARG A 66 9.63 -4.10 -11.57
N GLY A 67 8.65 -4.88 -12.08
CA GLY A 67 8.27 -6.10 -11.41
C GLY A 67 7.86 -5.84 -9.97
N ASP A 68 8.46 -6.56 -9.04
CA ASP A 68 8.13 -6.44 -7.62
C ASP A 68 9.11 -5.55 -6.86
N GLY A 69 9.93 -4.76 -7.57
CA GLY A 69 10.81 -3.82 -6.90
C GLY A 69 10.01 -2.83 -6.08
N GLY A 70 10.37 -2.69 -4.81
CA GLY A 70 9.59 -1.93 -3.87
C GLY A 70 10.37 -0.81 -3.21
N PHE A 71 10.20 -0.68 -1.91
CA PHE A 71 10.77 0.41 -1.14
C PHE A 71 12.28 0.50 -1.36
N GLY A 72 12.73 1.64 -1.85
CA GLY A 72 14.14 1.90 -2.03
C GLY A 72 14.78 1.26 -3.24
N SER A 73 14.04 0.49 -4.02
CA SER A 73 14.64 -0.25 -5.12
C SER A 73 15.09 0.66 -6.25
N THR A 74 14.50 1.83 -6.39
CA THR A 74 14.85 2.77 -7.44
C THR A 74 15.59 3.99 -6.91
N GLY A 75 15.81 4.05 -5.63
CA GLY A 75 16.42 5.22 -5.03
C GLY A 75 17.93 5.23 -5.08
N LYS A 76 18.48 4.30 -5.78
CA LYS A 76 19.92 4.17 -5.78
C LYS A 76 20.56 4.94 -6.87
#